data_7034d61a980bcdf29f5a2e292f679cd8
#
_entry.id   7034d61a980bcdf29f5a2e292f679cd8
#
_cell.length_a   1.000
_cell.length_b   1.000
_cell.length_c   1.000
_cell.angle_alpha   90.00
_cell.angle_beta   90.00
_cell.angle_gamma   90.00
#
_symmetry.space_group_name_H-M   'P 1'
#
loop_
_entity.id
_entity.type
_entity.pdbx_description
1 polymer ?
#
loop_
_entity_poly.entity_id
_entity_poly.type
_entity_poly.pdbx_seq_one_letter_code
_entity_poly.pdbx_strand_id
1 'polypeptide(L)'
;MRFNHVANRVNPGHFQTVVDMFVGQLGFVELRRTERAVWLRQPGANVDLQLSRSDTGHRDFDRQRSQISFLSDTPEADLARLASWFTARGLPAHVGAYSDREFYLDVPAAFVDFVVEAMLPELAEYDLAT
;
A
#
# COMPACT_ATOMS: atom_id res chain seq x y z
N MET A 1 24.58 -8.08 -5.19
CA MET A 1 23.15 -7.79 -5.42
C MET A 1 22.70 -6.70 -4.45
N ARG A 2 21.85 -5.78 -4.91
CA ARG A 2 21.22 -4.77 -4.05
C ARG A 2 19.71 -4.82 -4.23
N PHE A 3 18.99 -4.71 -3.13
CA PHE A 3 17.52 -4.68 -3.15
C PHE A 3 17.04 -3.43 -3.88
N ASN A 4 16.15 -3.59 -4.85
CA ASN A 4 15.72 -2.49 -5.72
C ASN A 4 14.25 -2.15 -5.54
N HIS A 5 13.37 -3.13 -5.67
CA HIS A 5 11.94 -2.85 -5.61
C HIS A 5 11.13 -4.07 -5.20
N VAL A 6 9.91 -3.82 -4.77
CA VAL A 6 8.84 -4.81 -4.66
C VAL A 6 7.77 -4.47 -5.68
N ALA A 7 7.06 -5.48 -6.16
CA ALA A 7 5.99 -5.30 -7.13
C ALA A 7 4.70 -5.91 -6.61
N ASN A 8 3.61 -5.15 -6.71
CA ASN A 8 2.27 -5.58 -6.34
C ASN A 8 1.30 -5.28 -7.48
N ARG A 9 0.18 -5.99 -7.50
CA ARG A 9 -0.78 -5.92 -8.59
C ARG A 9 -2.01 -5.14 -8.18
N VAL A 10 -2.51 -4.33 -9.09
CA VAL A 10 -3.68 -3.48 -8.93
C VAL A 10 -4.68 -3.79 -10.03
N ASN A 11 -5.96 -3.81 -9.69
CA ASN A 11 -7.02 -3.93 -10.68
C ASN A 11 -6.86 -2.84 -11.73
N PRO A 12 -6.75 -3.20 -13.02
CA PRO A 12 -6.50 -2.21 -14.08
C PRO A 12 -7.59 -1.14 -14.17
N GLY A 13 -8.83 -1.46 -13.81
CA GLY A 13 -9.93 -0.49 -13.80
C GLY A 13 -9.81 0.60 -12.74
N HIS A 14 -8.94 0.42 -11.75
CA HIS A 14 -8.74 1.37 -10.65
C HIS A 14 -7.26 1.72 -10.47
N PHE A 15 -6.44 1.44 -11.48
CA PHE A 15 -4.99 1.57 -11.39
C PHE A 15 -4.57 3.01 -11.07
N GLN A 16 -5.06 3.98 -11.81
CA GLN A 16 -4.66 5.38 -11.60
C GLN A 16 -5.13 5.90 -10.25
N THR A 17 -6.29 5.47 -9.77
CA THR A 17 -6.78 5.86 -8.44
C THR A 17 -5.85 5.38 -7.33
N VAL A 18 -5.34 4.16 -7.44
CA VAL A 18 -4.37 3.63 -6.48
C VAL A 18 -3.05 4.40 -6.55
N VAL A 19 -2.55 4.67 -7.76
CA VAL A 19 -1.35 5.50 -7.94
C VAL A 19 -1.55 6.88 -7.30
N ASP A 20 -2.70 7.51 -7.52
CA ASP A 20 -3.02 8.81 -6.95
C ASP A 20 -3.04 8.80 -5.42
N MET A 21 -3.46 7.68 -4.82
CA MET A 21 -3.39 7.54 -3.37
C MET A 21 -1.94 7.54 -2.88
N PHE A 22 -1.06 6.76 -3.50
CA PHE A 22 0.36 6.74 -3.09
C PHE A 22 1.03 8.10 -3.30
N VAL A 23 0.79 8.72 -4.45
CA VAL A 23 1.41 10.01 -4.78
C VAL A 23 0.78 11.15 -3.98
N GLY A 24 -0.55 11.26 -4.00
CA GLY A 24 -1.25 12.41 -3.43
C GLY A 24 -1.41 12.35 -1.91
N GLN A 25 -1.56 11.15 -1.34
CA GLN A 25 -1.81 11.00 0.10
C GLN A 25 -0.56 10.58 0.87
N LEU A 26 0.33 9.81 0.27
CA LEU A 26 1.51 9.27 0.94
C LEU A 26 2.83 9.90 0.47
N GLY A 27 2.76 10.85 -0.45
CA GLY A 27 3.92 11.62 -0.87
C GLY A 27 4.92 10.87 -1.74
N PHE A 28 4.52 9.79 -2.38
CA PHE A 28 5.38 9.08 -3.32
C PHE A 28 5.61 9.93 -4.56
N VAL A 29 6.77 9.72 -5.19
CA VAL A 29 7.15 10.36 -6.46
C VAL A 29 7.16 9.30 -7.55
N GLU A 30 6.56 9.61 -8.68
CA GLU A 30 6.60 8.72 -9.84
C GLU A 30 7.98 8.82 -10.50
N LEU A 31 8.67 7.69 -10.61
CA LEU A 31 10.01 7.60 -11.20
C LEU A 31 9.95 7.20 -12.68
N ARG A 32 9.02 6.31 -13.02
CA ARG A 32 8.90 5.74 -14.35
C ARG A 32 7.49 5.20 -14.54
N ARG A 33 7.02 5.24 -15.79
CA ARG A 33 5.73 4.67 -16.18
C ARG A 33 5.86 3.93 -17.50
N THR A 34 5.20 2.79 -17.58
CA THR A 34 4.96 2.06 -18.84
C THR A 34 3.45 1.83 -18.97
N GLU A 35 3.03 1.18 -20.05
CA GLU A 35 1.61 0.81 -20.18
C GLU A 35 1.15 -0.17 -19.10
N ARG A 36 2.06 -0.94 -18.51
CA ARG A 36 1.73 -2.02 -17.59
C ARG A 36 1.99 -1.68 -16.12
N ALA A 37 2.87 -0.71 -15.85
CA ALA A 37 3.33 -0.48 -14.48
C ALA A 37 3.81 0.94 -14.24
N VAL A 38 3.86 1.29 -12.96
CA VAL A 38 4.43 2.55 -12.46
C VAL A 38 5.42 2.20 -11.36
N TRP A 39 6.56 2.88 -11.35
CA TRP A 39 7.55 2.79 -10.29
C TRP A 39 7.52 4.06 -9.46
N LEU A 40 7.33 3.89 -8.16
CA LEU A 40 7.14 4.97 -7.20
C LEU A 40 8.20 4.88 -6.11
N ARG A 41 8.60 6.03 -5.57
CA ARG A 41 9.50 6.09 -4.42
C ARG A 41 8.99 7.10 -3.41
N GLN A 42 8.92 6.71 -2.15
CA GLN A 42 8.71 7.68 -1.09
C GLN A 42 10.06 8.34 -0.76
N PRO A 43 10.13 9.68 -0.67
CA PRO A 43 11.38 10.34 -0.30
C PRO A 43 11.96 9.80 1.00
N GLY A 44 13.25 9.45 0.98
CA GLY A 44 13.95 8.85 2.10
C GLY A 44 13.91 7.34 2.16
N ALA A 45 13.10 6.68 1.33
CA ALA A 45 13.05 5.21 1.27
C ALA A 45 14.20 4.66 0.44
N ASN A 46 14.62 3.45 0.79
CA ASN A 46 15.72 2.75 0.11
C ASN A 46 15.26 1.78 -0.97
N VAL A 47 13.95 1.60 -1.11
CA VAL A 47 13.37 0.64 -2.05
C VAL A 47 12.19 1.29 -2.76
N ASP A 48 12.00 0.90 -4.02
CA ASP A 48 10.91 1.40 -4.83
C ASP A 48 9.70 0.46 -4.78
N LEU A 49 8.53 1.03 -5.00
CA LEU A 49 7.30 0.30 -5.17
C LEU A 49 6.92 0.29 -6.64
N GLN A 50 6.79 -0.91 -7.22
CA GLN A 50 6.23 -1.08 -8.54
C GLN A 50 4.76 -1.49 -8.40
N LEU A 51 3.86 -0.71 -8.97
CA LEU A 51 2.46 -1.08 -9.10
C LEU A 51 2.23 -1.52 -10.54
N SER A 52 1.80 -2.76 -10.71
CA SER A 52 1.56 -3.37 -12.02
C SER A 52 0.07 -3.59 -12.23
N ARG A 53 -0.38 -3.40 -13.46
CA ARG A 53 -1.75 -3.72 -13.84
C ARG A 53 -1.93 -5.23 -13.79
N SER A 54 -2.96 -5.69 -13.08
CA SER A 54 -3.31 -7.10 -13.08
C SER A 54 -3.95 -7.50 -14.40
N ASP A 55 -3.77 -8.75 -14.81
CA ASP A 55 -4.49 -9.31 -15.96
C ASP A 55 -5.96 -9.58 -15.65
N THR A 56 -6.30 -9.67 -14.36
CA THR A 56 -7.67 -9.89 -13.89
C THR A 56 -8.03 -8.87 -12.83
N GLY A 57 -9.34 -8.67 -12.63
CA GLY A 57 -9.83 -7.88 -11.52
C GLY A 57 -9.97 -8.65 -10.21
N HIS A 58 -9.63 -9.94 -10.22
CA HIS A 58 -9.77 -10.79 -9.06
C HIS A 58 -8.63 -10.57 -8.06
N ARG A 59 -8.99 -10.50 -6.80
CA ARG A 59 -8.04 -10.41 -5.69
C ARG A 59 -7.54 -11.80 -5.31
N ASP A 60 -6.32 -11.87 -4.79
CA ASP A 60 -5.79 -13.09 -4.22
C ASP A 60 -6.48 -13.40 -2.90
N PHE A 61 -6.65 -14.68 -2.61
CA PHE A 61 -7.38 -15.16 -1.43
C PHE A 61 -6.70 -14.69 -0.12
N ASP A 62 -5.38 -14.75 -0.06
CA ASP A 62 -4.62 -14.54 1.18
C ASP A 62 -3.87 -13.21 1.19
N ARG A 63 -4.39 -12.19 0.51
CA ARG A 63 -3.69 -10.92 0.32
C ARG A 63 -3.44 -10.14 1.60
N GLN A 64 -4.18 -10.39 2.68
CA GLN A 64 -3.96 -9.72 3.97
C GLN A 64 -2.60 -10.05 4.58
N ARG A 65 -1.95 -11.11 4.10
CA ARG A 65 -0.60 -11.49 4.50
C ARG A 65 0.48 -10.87 3.61
N SER A 66 0.08 -10.06 2.64
CA SER A 66 0.98 -9.36 1.75
C SER A 66 0.73 -7.86 1.93
N GLN A 67 1.60 -7.19 2.66
CA GLN A 67 1.40 -5.81 3.03
C GLN A 67 2.43 -4.89 2.38
N ILE A 68 1.97 -3.67 2.06
CA ILE A 68 2.83 -2.51 1.92
C ILE A 68 2.67 -1.76 3.23
N SER A 69 3.72 -1.75 4.05
CA SER A 69 3.65 -1.33 5.45
C SER A 69 4.32 0.00 5.70
N PHE A 70 3.67 0.80 6.53
CA PHE A 70 4.13 2.14 6.93
C PHE A 70 4.21 2.23 8.44
N LEU A 71 5.15 3.05 8.92
CA LEU A 71 5.19 3.42 10.33
C LEU A 71 4.39 4.71 10.53
N SER A 72 3.61 4.77 11.58
CA SER A 72 2.78 5.92 11.92
C SER A 72 2.58 5.99 13.43
N ASP A 73 2.59 7.19 13.97
CA ASP A 73 2.24 7.41 15.37
C ASP A 73 0.74 7.28 15.62
N THR A 74 -0.06 7.37 14.57
CA THR A 74 -1.53 7.26 14.60
C THR A 74 -2.02 6.33 13.49
N PRO A 75 -1.63 5.04 13.53
CA PRO A 75 -1.84 4.14 12.39
C PRO A 75 -3.31 3.95 12.04
N GLU A 76 -4.18 3.74 13.03
CA GLU A 76 -5.60 3.53 12.76
C GLU A 76 -6.24 4.78 12.15
N ALA A 77 -5.94 5.95 12.70
CA ALA A 77 -6.50 7.21 12.20
C ALA A 77 -6.01 7.54 10.79
N ASP A 78 -4.74 7.27 10.50
CA ASP A 78 -4.17 7.49 9.17
C ASP A 78 -4.84 6.58 8.14
N LEU A 79 -5.02 5.30 8.47
CA LEU A 79 -5.69 4.37 7.57
C LEU A 79 -7.18 4.73 7.39
N ALA A 80 -7.85 5.21 8.45
CA ALA A 80 -9.24 5.66 8.34
C ALA A 80 -9.36 6.84 7.38
N ARG A 81 -8.38 7.76 7.39
CA ARG A 81 -8.35 8.88 6.45
C ARG A 81 -8.20 8.38 5.01
N LEU A 82 -7.33 7.42 4.77
CA LEU A 82 -7.17 6.81 3.44
C LEU A 82 -8.44 6.08 3.01
N ALA A 83 -9.09 5.36 3.92
CA ALA A 83 -10.36 4.68 3.62
C ALA A 83 -11.43 5.68 3.18
N SER A 84 -11.54 6.80 3.88
CA SER A 84 -12.46 7.88 3.51
C SER A 84 -12.14 8.47 2.14
N TRP A 85 -10.85 8.62 1.82
CA TRP A 85 -10.40 9.10 0.52
C TRP A 85 -10.86 8.18 -0.62
N PHE A 86 -10.73 6.85 -0.44
CA PHE A 86 -11.21 5.86 -1.41
C PHE A 86 -12.75 5.86 -1.49
N THR A 87 -13.43 5.88 -0.35
CA THR A 87 -14.90 5.88 -0.31
C THR A 87 -15.48 7.09 -1.03
N ALA A 88 -14.86 8.26 -0.89
CA ALA A 88 -15.27 9.46 -1.61
C ALA A 88 -15.17 9.33 -3.13
N ARG A 89 -14.39 8.35 -3.61
CA ARG A 89 -14.21 8.03 -5.03
C ARG A 89 -15.01 6.82 -5.48
N GLY A 90 -15.96 6.38 -4.66
CA GLY A 90 -16.84 5.26 -4.97
C GLY A 90 -16.22 3.88 -4.78
N LEU A 91 -15.08 3.79 -4.09
CA LEU A 91 -14.41 2.52 -3.81
C LEU A 91 -14.60 2.13 -2.34
N PRO A 92 -15.38 1.09 -2.06
CA PRO A 92 -15.50 0.58 -0.70
C PRO A 92 -14.13 0.24 -0.12
N ALA A 93 -13.91 0.70 1.09
CA ALA A 93 -12.66 0.48 1.80
C ALA A 93 -12.95 0.25 3.28
N HIS A 94 -12.14 -0.57 3.94
CA HIS A 94 -12.29 -0.77 5.37
C HIS A 94 -10.94 -0.89 6.05
N VAL A 95 -10.91 -0.56 7.33
CA VAL A 95 -9.74 -0.70 8.19
C VAL A 95 -10.00 -1.86 9.14
N GLY A 96 -9.05 -2.80 9.18
CA GLY A 96 -9.04 -3.89 10.13
C GLY A 96 -7.82 -3.79 11.04
N ALA A 97 -7.75 -4.67 12.02
CA ALA A 97 -6.65 -4.69 12.98
C ALA A 97 -6.02 -6.08 13.03
N TYR A 98 -4.68 -6.13 13.05
CA TYR A 98 -3.94 -7.33 13.42
C TYR A 98 -3.72 -7.39 14.94
N SER A 99 -3.61 -6.23 15.56
CA SER A 99 -3.46 -6.05 17.00
C SER A 99 -3.94 -4.64 17.39
N ASP A 100 -3.71 -4.23 18.61
CA ASP A 100 -3.98 -2.85 19.06
C ASP A 100 -2.94 -1.84 18.55
N ARG A 101 -1.88 -2.29 17.86
CA ARG A 101 -0.79 -1.45 17.36
C ARG A 101 -0.51 -1.63 15.87
N GLU A 102 -1.22 -2.55 15.21
CA GLU A 102 -1.03 -2.88 13.78
C GLU A 102 -2.39 -2.95 13.11
N PHE A 103 -2.54 -2.16 12.05
CA PHE A 103 -3.80 -2.02 11.34
C PHE A 103 -3.58 -2.15 9.84
N TYR A 104 -4.62 -2.49 9.10
CA TYR A 104 -4.55 -2.56 7.66
C TYR A 104 -5.76 -1.87 7.01
N LEU A 105 -5.51 -1.34 5.82
CA LEU A 105 -6.52 -0.83 4.91
C LEU A 105 -6.69 -1.83 3.78
N ASP A 106 -7.92 -2.22 3.53
CA ASP A 106 -8.27 -3.02 2.37
C ASP A 106 -9.22 -2.25 1.47
N VAL A 107 -8.93 -2.29 0.16
CA VAL A 107 -9.79 -1.77 -0.90
C VAL A 107 -10.02 -2.93 -1.88
N PRO A 108 -11.04 -3.77 -1.60
CA PRO A 108 -11.18 -5.05 -2.31
C PRO A 108 -11.32 -4.95 -3.82
N ALA A 109 -11.92 -3.86 -4.32
CA ALA A 109 -12.08 -3.67 -5.76
C ALA A 109 -10.80 -3.24 -6.46
N ALA A 110 -9.77 -2.80 -5.74
CA ALA A 110 -8.57 -2.19 -6.30
C ALA A 110 -7.29 -2.96 -5.98
N PHE A 111 -7.12 -3.39 -4.73
CA PHE A 111 -5.92 -4.11 -4.29
C PHE A 111 -6.06 -5.59 -4.61
N VAL A 112 -5.21 -6.12 -5.49
CA VAL A 112 -5.31 -7.51 -5.95
C VAL A 112 -4.60 -8.45 -5.00
N ASP A 113 -3.34 -8.19 -4.68
CA ASP A 113 -2.50 -9.12 -3.92
C ASP A 113 -1.89 -8.50 -2.67
N PHE A 114 -2.43 -7.41 -2.17
CA PHE A 114 -1.89 -6.72 -1.00
C PHE A 114 -2.96 -5.94 -0.24
N VAL A 115 -2.58 -5.55 0.97
CA VAL A 115 -3.25 -4.51 1.75
C VAL A 115 -2.20 -3.47 2.16
N VAL A 116 -2.64 -2.30 2.57
CA VAL A 116 -1.76 -1.28 3.13
C VAL A 116 -1.81 -1.41 4.65
N GLU A 117 -0.66 -1.63 5.25
CA GLU A 117 -0.53 -1.72 6.71
C GLU A 117 0.03 -0.42 7.27
N ALA A 118 -0.41 -0.05 8.45
CA ALA A 118 0.24 0.97 9.26
C ALA A 118 0.39 0.44 10.68
N MET A 119 1.55 0.67 11.28
CA MET A 119 1.84 0.19 12.62
C MET A 119 2.64 1.23 13.40
N LEU A 120 2.56 1.14 14.73
CA LEU A 120 3.33 2.01 15.61
C LEU A 120 4.83 1.77 15.38
N PRO A 121 5.64 2.86 15.40
CA PRO A 121 7.08 2.75 15.13
C PRO A 121 7.82 1.82 16.07
N GLU A 122 7.37 1.66 17.30
CA GLU A 122 8.00 0.79 18.28
C GLU A 122 8.06 -0.68 17.82
N LEU A 123 7.13 -1.10 16.95
CA LEU A 123 7.11 -2.47 16.42
C LEU A 123 8.22 -2.73 15.39
N ALA A 124 8.84 -1.69 14.86
CA ALA A 124 9.96 -1.80 13.93
C ALA A 124 11.33 -1.71 14.63
N GLU A 125 11.33 -1.55 15.95
CA GLU A 125 12.56 -1.49 16.73
C GLU A 125 13.01 -2.90 17.07
N TYR A 126 13.79 -3.51 16.17
CA TYR A 126 14.37 -4.81 16.43
C TYR A 126 15.77 -4.65 16.99
N ASP A 127 16.12 -5.57 17.85
CA ASP A 127 17.49 -5.77 18.23
C ASP A 127 18.17 -6.61 17.14
N LEU A 128 18.98 -5.95 16.32
CA LEU A 128 19.77 -6.64 15.31
C LEU A 128 20.95 -7.31 15.99
N ALA A 129 20.70 -8.36 16.73
CA ALA A 129 21.71 -9.12 17.43
C ALA A 129 22.73 -9.68 16.43
N THR A 130 23.98 -9.39 16.65
CA THR A 130 25.10 -9.86 15.83
C THR A 130 25.56 -11.23 16.29
#